data_2900e2c980421bb96ff792dd35c40189
#
_entry.id   2900e2c980421bb96ff792dd35c40189
#
_cell.length_a   1.000
_cell.length_b   1.000
_cell.length_c   1.000
_cell.angle_alpha   90.00
_cell.angle_beta   90.00
_cell.angle_gamma   90.00
#
_symmetry.space_group_name_H-M   'P 1'
#
loop_
_entity.id
_entity.type
_entity.pdbx_description
1 polymer ?
#
loop_
_entity_poly.entity_id
_entity_poly.type
_entity_poly.pdbx_seq_one_letter_code
_entity_poly.pdbx_strand_id
1 'polypeptide(L)'
;MTETKRPTLCLGIPTINRKDLLEEALEVYKKTWKNRHIFIVDNGSQGIQENPPYLRAWAKGVNIGVATSWNKIIERQKLLGYSHMMILNDDVIVTKSSFDIEDFIEQNPADFYTGLGYYSFIIPLATYEKIGPFDEKFYPAYYEDNDYTYRLQLAGMSKLDTEFLKPEVLRTSKSGEKDKTLYDRVFECRKYYIEKWGGAPSEEKFTTPFNQ
;
A
#
# COMPACT_ATOMS: atom_id res chain seq x y z
N MET A 1 9.23 -16.12 27.91
CA MET A 1 9.39 -14.91 27.06
C MET A 1 9.52 -15.41 25.66
N THR A 2 8.55 -15.18 24.79
CA THR A 2 8.66 -15.49 23.36
C THR A 2 9.65 -14.50 22.76
N GLU A 3 10.80 -14.99 22.24
CA GLU A 3 11.70 -14.15 21.44
C GLU A 3 10.86 -13.46 20.35
N THR A 4 10.75 -12.14 20.44
CA THR A 4 10.15 -11.35 19.36
C THR A 4 11.09 -11.43 18.17
N LYS A 5 10.70 -12.17 17.16
CA LYS A 5 11.47 -12.31 15.93
C LYS A 5 11.64 -10.93 15.31
N ARG A 6 12.89 -10.56 14.97
CA ARG A 6 13.20 -9.28 14.31
C ARG A 6 12.28 -9.05 13.10
N PRO A 7 11.78 -7.82 12.88
CA PRO A 7 11.00 -7.48 11.68
C PRO A 7 11.74 -7.86 10.39
N THR A 8 11.02 -8.41 9.43
CA THR A 8 11.52 -8.67 8.09
C THR A 8 10.63 -7.99 7.08
N LEU A 9 11.24 -7.24 6.15
CA LEU A 9 10.54 -6.31 5.28
C LEU A 9 10.72 -6.68 3.80
N CYS A 10 9.66 -6.58 3.01
CA CYS A 10 9.68 -6.59 1.55
C CYS A 10 8.92 -5.38 1.01
N LEU A 11 9.11 -5.09 -0.27
CA LEU A 11 8.58 -3.91 -0.93
C LEU A 11 7.54 -4.29 -1.97
N GLY A 12 6.43 -3.53 -2.02
CA GLY A 12 5.39 -3.65 -3.03
C GLY A 12 5.13 -2.32 -3.73
N ILE A 13 4.92 -2.36 -5.05
CA ILE A 13 4.67 -1.16 -5.86
C ILE A 13 3.53 -1.46 -6.84
N PRO A 14 2.34 -0.88 -6.67
CA PRO A 14 1.33 -0.84 -7.72
C PRO A 14 1.73 0.24 -8.74
N THR A 15 1.55 -0.04 -10.02
CA THR A 15 1.84 0.93 -11.09
C THR A 15 0.81 0.82 -12.22
N ILE A 16 0.59 1.92 -12.92
CA ILE A 16 -0.22 1.96 -14.14
C ILE A 16 0.28 3.04 -15.09
N ASN A 17 0.75 2.61 -16.29
CA ASN A 17 1.17 3.51 -17.38
C ASN A 17 2.22 4.57 -16.99
N ARG A 18 3.02 4.28 -15.97
CA ARG A 18 4.08 5.16 -15.44
C ARG A 18 5.42 4.44 -15.32
N LYS A 19 5.76 3.71 -16.38
CA LYS A 19 7.03 2.97 -16.45
C LYS A 19 8.24 3.88 -16.21
N ASP A 20 8.18 5.13 -16.69
CA ASP A 20 9.20 6.14 -16.50
C ASP A 20 9.52 6.40 -15.02
N LEU A 21 8.49 6.63 -14.20
CA LEU A 21 8.64 6.88 -12.77
C LEU A 21 9.07 5.63 -12.01
N LEU A 22 8.46 4.50 -12.36
CA LEU A 22 8.80 3.22 -11.75
C LEU A 22 10.26 2.85 -11.98
N GLU A 23 10.79 2.99 -13.20
CA GLU A 23 12.19 2.68 -13.52
C GLU A 23 13.15 3.55 -12.72
N GLU A 24 12.86 4.84 -12.55
CA GLU A 24 13.65 5.73 -11.70
C GLU A 24 13.63 5.28 -10.23
N ALA A 25 12.48 4.95 -9.69
CA ALA A 25 12.36 4.45 -8.33
C ALA A 25 13.12 3.12 -8.15
N LEU A 26 13.02 2.21 -9.11
CA LEU A 26 13.73 0.92 -9.07
C LEU A 26 15.25 1.07 -9.09
N GLU A 27 15.82 2.09 -9.74
CA GLU A 27 17.27 2.35 -9.68
C GLU A 27 17.74 2.70 -8.25
N VAL A 28 16.88 3.32 -7.44
CA VAL A 28 17.15 3.56 -6.02
C VAL A 28 16.98 2.26 -5.24
N TYR A 29 15.87 1.56 -5.43
CA TYR A 29 15.53 0.36 -4.62
C TYR A 29 16.46 -0.81 -4.88
N LYS A 30 17.01 -0.99 -6.07
CA LYS A 30 18.06 -1.98 -6.35
C LYS A 30 19.30 -1.79 -5.45
N LYS A 31 19.56 -0.58 -4.99
CA LYS A 31 20.70 -0.24 -4.11
C LYS A 31 20.33 -0.32 -2.64
N THR A 32 19.17 0.20 -2.26
CA THR A 32 18.74 0.34 -0.86
C THR A 32 18.02 -0.91 -0.33
N TRP A 33 17.46 -1.74 -1.22
CA TRP A 33 16.71 -2.96 -0.89
C TRP A 33 17.44 -4.24 -1.35
N LYS A 34 18.78 -4.26 -1.28
CA LYS A 34 19.58 -5.42 -1.64
C LYS A 34 19.14 -6.68 -0.90
N ASN A 35 18.96 -7.77 -1.63
CA ASN A 35 18.55 -9.07 -1.11
C ASN A 35 17.15 -9.07 -0.44
N ARG A 36 16.31 -8.11 -0.76
CA ARG A 36 14.89 -8.07 -0.39
C ARG A 36 14.02 -8.23 -1.63
N HIS A 37 12.86 -8.85 -1.45
CA HIS A 37 11.92 -8.99 -2.56
C HIS A 37 11.20 -7.67 -2.81
N ILE A 38 11.06 -7.36 -4.10
CA ILE A 38 10.29 -6.23 -4.61
C ILE A 38 9.20 -6.81 -5.51
N PHE A 39 7.95 -6.53 -5.20
CA PHE A 39 6.80 -6.98 -5.98
C PHE A 39 6.14 -5.80 -6.66
N ILE A 40 5.94 -5.94 -7.96
CA ILE A 40 5.26 -4.93 -8.77
C ILE A 40 3.95 -5.51 -9.25
N VAL A 41 2.87 -4.76 -9.08
CA VAL A 41 1.60 -5.03 -9.75
C VAL A 41 1.45 -4.02 -10.88
N ASP A 42 1.67 -4.51 -12.10
CA ASP A 42 1.63 -3.71 -13.33
C ASP A 42 0.21 -3.71 -13.93
N ASN A 43 -0.60 -2.74 -13.54
CA ASN A 43 -1.95 -2.57 -14.04
C ASN A 43 -2.02 -2.10 -15.49
N GLY A 44 -0.92 -1.54 -16.02
CA GLY A 44 -0.83 -1.04 -17.40
C GLY A 44 -0.22 -2.04 -18.38
N SER A 45 0.27 -3.20 -17.90
CA SER A 45 1.01 -4.18 -18.71
C SER A 45 2.18 -3.56 -19.48
N GLN A 46 2.99 -2.77 -18.75
CA GLN A 46 4.07 -1.92 -19.31
C GLN A 46 5.33 -2.73 -19.66
N GLY A 47 5.33 -4.04 -19.43
CA GLY A 47 6.47 -4.91 -19.70
C GLY A 47 7.66 -4.60 -18.79
N ILE A 48 7.44 -4.70 -17.48
CA ILE A 48 8.48 -4.48 -16.48
C ILE A 48 9.49 -5.61 -16.54
N GLN A 49 10.78 -5.26 -16.67
CA GLN A 49 11.85 -6.25 -16.70
C GLN A 49 12.10 -6.82 -15.30
N GLU A 50 11.84 -8.10 -15.14
CA GLU A 50 12.11 -8.82 -13.91
C GLU A 50 13.61 -9.08 -13.72
N ASN A 51 14.05 -9.14 -12.47
CA ASN A 51 15.38 -9.61 -12.07
C ASN A 51 15.24 -10.61 -10.90
N PRO A 52 14.94 -11.89 -11.20
CA PRO A 52 14.79 -12.92 -10.19
C PRO A 52 16.06 -13.14 -9.37
N PRO A 53 15.94 -13.60 -8.08
CA PRO A 53 14.69 -13.90 -7.41
C PRO A 53 13.98 -12.67 -6.82
N TYR A 54 14.65 -11.53 -6.72
CA TYR A 54 14.22 -10.43 -5.87
C TYR A 54 13.22 -9.48 -6.53
N LEU A 55 13.32 -9.20 -7.83
CA LEU A 55 12.36 -8.35 -8.53
C LEU A 55 11.39 -9.20 -9.35
N ARG A 56 10.10 -9.09 -9.03
CA ARG A 56 9.01 -9.78 -9.72
C ARG A 56 7.93 -8.79 -10.09
N ALA A 57 7.47 -8.86 -11.33
CA ALA A 57 6.33 -8.11 -11.82
C ALA A 57 5.17 -9.05 -12.15
N TRP A 58 3.96 -8.64 -11.82
CA TRP A 58 2.74 -9.34 -12.18
C TRP A 58 1.85 -8.39 -12.98
N ALA A 59 1.46 -8.81 -14.17
CA ALA A 59 0.57 -8.09 -15.05
C ALA A 59 -0.57 -9.00 -15.50
N LYS A 60 -1.79 -8.50 -15.52
CA LYS A 60 -2.98 -9.25 -15.93
C LYS A 60 -3.56 -8.76 -17.28
N GLY A 61 -2.99 -7.72 -17.88
CA GLY A 61 -3.50 -7.11 -19.10
C GLY A 61 -4.69 -6.17 -18.90
N VAL A 62 -5.14 -6.02 -17.66
CA VAL A 62 -6.24 -5.12 -17.28
C VAL A 62 -5.92 -4.41 -15.96
N ASN A 63 -6.43 -3.20 -15.80
CA ASN A 63 -6.37 -2.51 -14.51
C ASN A 63 -7.27 -3.23 -13.50
N ILE A 64 -6.69 -3.68 -12.39
CA ILE A 64 -7.43 -4.34 -11.29
C ILE A 64 -7.72 -3.41 -10.11
N GLY A 65 -7.29 -2.16 -10.20
CA GLY A 65 -7.47 -1.15 -9.15
C GLY A 65 -6.42 -1.22 -8.04
N VAL A 66 -6.41 -0.16 -7.22
CA VAL A 66 -5.43 0.04 -6.16
C VAL A 66 -5.61 -0.97 -5.04
N ALA A 67 -6.82 -1.11 -4.48
CA ALA A 67 -7.11 -2.04 -3.39
C ALA A 67 -6.73 -3.49 -3.73
N THR A 68 -7.13 -3.97 -4.91
CA THR A 68 -6.77 -5.32 -5.39
C THR A 68 -5.27 -5.47 -5.57
N SER A 69 -4.60 -4.42 -6.06
CA SER A 69 -3.14 -4.43 -6.21
C SER A 69 -2.43 -4.57 -4.86
N TRP A 70 -2.85 -3.80 -3.85
CA TRP A 70 -2.31 -3.91 -2.49
C TRP A 70 -2.55 -5.29 -1.88
N ASN A 71 -3.76 -5.84 -2.03
CA ASN A 71 -4.07 -7.20 -1.56
C ASN A 71 -3.14 -8.24 -2.21
N LYS A 72 -2.94 -8.17 -3.53
CA LYS A 72 -2.02 -9.08 -4.26
C LYS A 72 -0.58 -8.96 -3.79
N ILE A 73 -0.11 -7.77 -3.50
CA ILE A 73 1.22 -7.51 -2.95
C ILE A 73 1.34 -8.16 -1.57
N ILE A 74 0.37 -7.97 -0.69
CA ILE A 74 0.38 -8.50 0.68
C ILE A 74 0.26 -10.04 0.69
N GLU A 75 -0.51 -10.63 -0.23
CA GLU A 75 -0.55 -12.09 -0.40
C GLU A 75 0.85 -12.67 -0.69
N ARG A 76 1.69 -11.96 -1.46
CA ARG A 76 3.07 -12.36 -1.71
C ARG A 76 3.95 -12.28 -0.48
N GLN A 77 3.77 -11.28 0.38
CA GLN A 77 4.44 -11.18 1.68
C GLN A 77 4.21 -12.47 2.49
N LYS A 78 2.94 -12.87 2.62
CA LYS A 78 2.53 -14.05 3.35
C LYS A 78 3.20 -15.32 2.83
N LEU A 79 3.20 -15.52 1.51
CA LEU A 79 3.82 -16.68 0.86
C LEU A 79 5.33 -16.80 1.10
N LEU A 80 6.02 -15.69 1.27
CA LEU A 80 7.47 -15.64 1.48
C LEU A 80 7.89 -15.49 2.94
N GLY A 81 6.93 -15.43 3.86
CA GLY A 81 7.19 -15.40 5.29
C GLY A 81 7.76 -14.07 5.80
N TYR A 82 7.56 -12.97 5.09
CA TYR A 82 7.90 -11.64 5.61
C TYR A 82 6.88 -11.20 6.66
N SER A 83 7.37 -10.55 7.71
CA SER A 83 6.49 -10.03 8.78
C SER A 83 5.84 -8.69 8.42
N HIS A 84 6.49 -7.89 7.56
CA HIS A 84 6.04 -6.56 7.16
C HIS A 84 6.14 -6.36 5.65
N MET A 85 5.18 -5.63 5.09
CA MET A 85 5.17 -5.15 3.72
C MET A 85 5.20 -3.64 3.71
N MET A 86 6.22 -3.06 3.08
CA MET A 86 6.20 -1.66 2.70
C MET A 86 5.55 -1.52 1.33
N ILE A 87 4.57 -0.66 1.21
CA ILE A 87 3.92 -0.34 -0.06
C ILE A 87 4.21 1.12 -0.39
N LEU A 88 4.70 1.33 -1.61
CA LEU A 88 5.01 2.65 -2.17
C LEU A 88 4.27 2.82 -3.49
N ASN A 89 3.71 4.00 -3.72
CA ASN A 89 3.25 4.35 -5.06
C ASN A 89 4.44 4.51 -6.01
N ASP A 90 4.21 4.38 -7.30
CA ASP A 90 5.24 4.48 -8.35
C ASP A 90 5.80 5.90 -8.55
N ASP A 91 5.15 6.90 -7.98
CA ASP A 91 5.51 8.32 -8.04
C ASP A 91 6.22 8.85 -6.77
N VAL A 92 6.58 7.95 -5.85
CA VAL A 92 7.30 8.30 -4.63
C VAL A 92 8.61 7.52 -4.51
N ILE A 93 9.63 8.13 -3.91
CA ILE A 93 10.90 7.47 -3.62
C ILE A 93 11.26 7.68 -2.15
N VAL A 94 11.46 6.57 -1.44
CA VAL A 94 12.03 6.51 -0.10
C VAL A 94 13.44 5.96 -0.22
N THR A 95 14.44 6.74 0.17
CA THR A 95 15.86 6.38 -0.02
C THR A 95 16.42 5.51 1.10
N LYS A 96 15.68 5.36 2.20
CA LYS A 96 16.11 4.54 3.35
C LYS A 96 16.22 3.07 2.96
N SER A 97 17.24 2.42 3.50
CA SER A 97 17.42 0.99 3.27
C SER A 97 16.38 0.15 4.02
N SER A 98 16.14 -1.07 3.54
CA SER A 98 15.27 -2.01 4.24
C SER A 98 15.72 -2.27 5.68
N PHE A 99 17.03 -2.26 5.94
CA PHE A 99 17.59 -2.46 7.28
C PHE A 99 17.29 -1.31 8.22
N ASP A 100 17.44 -0.05 7.74
CA ASP A 100 17.12 1.12 8.56
C ASP A 100 15.64 1.15 8.91
N ILE A 101 14.77 0.70 8.00
CA ILE A 101 13.33 0.63 8.23
C ILE A 101 12.99 -0.51 9.19
N GLU A 102 13.64 -1.68 9.08
CA GLU A 102 13.48 -2.80 10.02
C GLU A 102 13.90 -2.39 11.44
N ASP A 103 15.03 -1.68 11.58
CA ASP A 103 15.50 -1.17 12.88
C ASP A 103 14.52 -0.12 13.45
N PHE A 104 13.96 0.75 12.60
CA PHE A 104 12.94 1.71 13.00
C PHE A 104 11.67 1.01 13.52
N ILE A 105 11.18 -0.01 12.82
CA ILE A 105 9.99 -0.80 13.23
C ILE A 105 10.26 -1.48 14.58
N GLU A 106 11.43 -2.07 14.78
CA GLU A 106 11.81 -2.74 16.02
C GLU A 106 11.81 -1.78 17.23
N GLN A 107 12.27 -0.55 17.01
CA GLN A 107 12.32 0.49 18.04
C GLN A 107 10.97 1.19 18.26
N ASN A 108 10.08 1.18 17.29
CA ASN A 108 8.80 1.89 17.31
C ASN A 108 7.65 0.95 16.89
N PRO A 109 7.31 -0.05 17.69
CA PRO A 109 6.29 -1.03 17.34
C PRO A 109 4.91 -0.36 17.20
N ALA A 110 4.23 -0.62 16.08
CA ALA A 110 2.87 -0.17 15.80
C ALA A 110 2.14 -1.19 14.92
N ASP A 111 0.82 -1.09 14.88
CA ASP A 111 0.00 -1.97 14.05
C ASP A 111 -0.05 -1.52 12.58
N PHE A 112 0.26 -0.26 12.30
CA PHE A 112 0.30 0.30 10.95
C PHE A 112 1.20 1.55 10.93
N TYR A 113 1.92 1.77 9.82
CA TYR A 113 2.82 2.91 9.69
C TYR A 113 2.55 3.66 8.40
N THR A 114 2.58 5.00 8.44
CA THR A 114 2.52 5.84 7.24
C THR A 114 3.60 6.92 7.26
N GLY A 115 4.14 7.22 6.09
CA GLY A 115 5.08 8.34 5.90
C GLY A 115 4.42 9.56 5.27
N LEU A 116 3.59 9.35 4.27
CA LEU A 116 2.77 10.36 3.63
C LEU A 116 1.43 9.70 3.24
N GLY A 117 0.56 9.52 4.25
CA GLY A 117 -0.65 8.75 4.05
C GLY A 117 -0.37 7.41 3.39
N TYR A 118 -1.25 6.99 2.50
CA TYR A 118 -1.10 5.72 1.75
C TYR A 118 -0.23 5.84 0.47
N TYR A 119 0.50 6.94 0.27
CA TYR A 119 1.57 6.98 -0.73
C TYR A 119 2.80 6.17 -0.30
N SER A 120 3.02 6.08 1.02
CA SER A 120 4.13 5.35 1.64
C SER A 120 3.66 4.79 2.98
N PHE A 121 3.43 3.49 3.04
CA PHE A 121 2.95 2.85 4.26
C PHE A 121 3.55 1.45 4.48
N ILE A 122 3.55 1.01 5.73
CA ILE A 122 3.95 -0.35 6.10
C ILE A 122 2.79 -1.02 6.83
N ILE A 123 2.47 -2.22 6.40
CA ILE A 123 1.48 -3.08 7.04
C ILE A 123 2.14 -4.35 7.58
N PRO A 124 2.08 -4.58 8.90
CA PRO A 124 2.41 -5.88 9.49
C PRO A 124 1.44 -6.96 8.98
N LEU A 125 1.94 -8.16 8.70
CA LEU A 125 1.09 -9.27 8.28
C LEU A 125 0.01 -9.59 9.33
N ALA A 126 0.36 -9.52 10.61
CA ALA A 126 -0.58 -9.74 11.71
C ALA A 126 -1.75 -8.75 11.69
N THR A 127 -1.50 -7.49 11.33
CA THR A 127 -2.54 -6.47 11.17
C THR A 127 -3.46 -6.81 10.00
N TYR A 128 -2.89 -7.16 8.84
CA TYR A 128 -3.67 -7.56 7.68
C TYR A 128 -4.53 -8.79 7.96
N GLU A 129 -4.00 -9.78 8.67
CA GLU A 129 -4.76 -10.99 9.04
C GLU A 129 -5.90 -10.69 10.03
N LYS A 130 -5.72 -9.71 10.92
CA LYS A 130 -6.74 -9.32 11.91
C LYS A 130 -7.83 -8.42 11.30
N ILE A 131 -7.46 -7.45 10.49
CA ILE A 131 -8.39 -6.47 9.87
C ILE A 131 -9.03 -7.03 8.61
N GLY A 132 -8.34 -7.92 7.91
CA GLY A 132 -8.73 -8.43 6.60
C GLY A 132 -8.20 -7.58 5.44
N PRO A 133 -8.52 -7.98 4.19
CA PRO A 133 -8.04 -7.29 2.99
C PRO A 133 -8.64 -5.89 2.82
N PHE A 134 -7.99 -5.08 1.99
CA PHE A 134 -8.60 -3.86 1.46
C PHE A 134 -9.86 -4.20 0.68
N ASP A 135 -10.88 -3.35 0.77
CA ASP A 135 -12.15 -3.59 0.06
C ASP A 135 -12.02 -3.25 -1.42
N GLU A 136 -12.04 -4.27 -2.26
CA GLU A 136 -11.83 -4.18 -3.71
C GLU A 136 -13.00 -3.54 -4.46
N LYS A 137 -14.12 -3.26 -3.78
CA LYS A 137 -15.23 -2.49 -4.37
C LYS A 137 -14.90 -1.02 -4.59
N PHE A 138 -13.88 -0.51 -3.89
CA PHE A 138 -13.30 0.80 -4.17
C PHE A 138 -12.44 0.74 -5.44
N TYR A 139 -13.09 0.66 -6.59
CA TYR A 139 -12.44 0.52 -7.90
C TYR A 139 -12.68 1.77 -8.75
N PRO A 140 -11.67 2.27 -9.49
CA PRO A 140 -10.27 1.76 -9.56
C PRO A 140 -9.39 2.26 -8.41
N ALA A 141 -9.78 3.32 -7.70
CA ALA A 141 -9.05 3.95 -6.60
C ALA A 141 -9.95 4.90 -5.82
N TYR A 142 -9.44 5.39 -4.69
CA TYR A 142 -10.04 6.32 -3.73
C TYR A 142 -11.01 5.67 -2.75
N TYR A 143 -10.89 6.10 -1.49
CA TYR A 143 -11.64 5.65 -0.32
C TYR A 143 -11.26 4.25 0.21
N GLU A 144 -10.44 3.46 -0.48
CA GLU A 144 -9.89 2.20 0.05
C GLU A 144 -9.00 2.44 1.28
N ASP A 145 -8.28 3.54 1.29
CA ASP A 145 -7.42 4.01 2.38
C ASP A 145 -8.24 4.53 3.57
N ASN A 146 -9.29 5.30 3.32
CA ASN A 146 -10.22 5.76 4.35
C ASN A 146 -10.93 4.57 5.00
N ASP A 147 -11.42 3.63 4.21
CA ASP A 147 -12.05 2.40 4.70
C ASP A 147 -11.12 1.59 5.61
N TYR A 148 -9.88 1.41 5.16
CA TYR A 148 -8.89 0.66 5.95
C TYR A 148 -8.53 1.39 7.24
N THR A 149 -8.33 2.71 7.18
CA THR A 149 -8.08 3.54 8.36
C THR A 149 -9.22 3.44 9.37
N TYR A 150 -10.46 3.51 8.93
CA TYR A 150 -11.61 3.41 9.83
C TYR A 150 -11.71 2.02 10.47
N ARG A 151 -11.44 0.95 9.73
CA ARG A 151 -11.40 -0.42 10.28
C ARG A 151 -10.27 -0.60 11.31
N LEU A 152 -9.11 0.01 11.11
CA LEU A 152 -8.03 0.05 12.12
C LEU A 152 -8.50 0.75 13.40
N GLN A 153 -9.17 1.90 13.29
CA GLN A 153 -9.72 2.63 14.42
C GLN A 153 -10.75 1.81 15.20
N LEU A 154 -11.71 1.18 14.51
CA LEU A 154 -12.71 0.31 15.14
C LEU A 154 -12.09 -0.88 15.88
N ALA A 155 -10.98 -1.40 15.38
CA ALA A 155 -10.24 -2.49 16.01
C ALA A 155 -9.33 -2.04 17.16
N GLY A 156 -9.25 -0.74 17.45
CA GLY A 156 -8.37 -0.17 18.48
C GLY A 156 -6.88 -0.34 18.15
N MET A 157 -6.53 -0.41 16.87
CA MET A 157 -5.16 -0.60 16.42
C MET A 157 -4.41 0.73 16.32
N SER A 158 -3.12 0.69 16.66
CA SER A 158 -2.23 1.84 16.59
C SER A 158 -1.81 2.14 15.15
N LYS A 159 -1.92 3.40 14.76
CA LYS A 159 -1.37 3.91 13.50
C LYS A 159 -0.29 4.94 13.82
N LEU A 160 0.92 4.70 13.35
CA LEU A 160 2.06 5.59 13.52
C LEU A 160 2.31 6.38 12.23
N ASP A 161 1.97 7.66 12.24
CA ASP A 161 2.38 8.60 11.21
C ASP A 161 3.80 9.09 11.53
N THR A 162 4.75 8.94 10.60
CA THR A 162 6.16 9.20 10.87
C THR A 162 6.89 9.88 9.71
N GLU A 163 7.66 10.92 10.02
CA GLU A 163 8.56 11.55 9.07
C GLU A 163 9.66 10.59 8.55
N PHE A 164 9.97 9.53 9.31
CA PHE A 164 11.00 8.57 8.93
C PHE A 164 10.68 7.85 7.61
N LEU A 165 9.41 7.56 7.34
CA LEU A 165 8.94 6.91 6.12
C LEU A 165 8.49 7.89 5.03
N LYS A 166 8.64 9.19 5.28
CA LYS A 166 8.26 10.22 4.31
C LYS A 166 9.13 10.12 3.06
N PRO A 167 8.53 10.14 1.86
CA PRO A 167 9.29 10.14 0.62
C PRO A 167 10.19 11.36 0.49
N GLU A 168 11.42 11.17 0.07
CA GLU A 168 12.35 12.26 -0.30
C GLU A 168 12.01 12.85 -1.67
N VAL A 169 11.40 12.03 -2.54
CA VAL A 169 10.90 12.47 -3.84
C VAL A 169 9.43 12.10 -3.94
N LEU A 170 8.60 13.10 -4.20
CA LEU A 170 7.18 12.96 -4.52
C LEU A 170 6.94 13.60 -5.88
N ARG A 171 6.56 12.78 -6.85
CA ARG A 171 6.16 13.24 -8.17
C ARG A 171 4.68 13.00 -8.32
N THR A 172 3.87 13.98 -7.93
CA THR A 172 2.41 13.85 -8.06
C THR A 172 2.06 13.44 -9.49
N SER A 173 1.61 12.21 -9.64
CA SER A 173 1.11 11.77 -10.91
C SER A 173 -0.17 12.55 -11.21
N LYS A 174 -0.15 13.32 -12.28
CA LYS A 174 -1.35 14.00 -12.81
C LYS A 174 -2.28 13.00 -13.50
N SER A 175 -2.34 11.77 -12.99
CA SER A 175 -3.16 10.70 -13.58
C SER A 175 -4.64 11.08 -13.58
N GLY A 176 -5.12 11.75 -12.53
CA GLY A 176 -6.48 12.25 -12.44
C GLY A 176 -6.81 13.40 -13.39
N GLU A 177 -5.81 14.21 -13.82
CA GLU A 177 -6.05 15.29 -14.80
C GLU A 177 -6.27 14.78 -16.22
N LYS A 178 -5.81 13.57 -16.51
CA LYS A 178 -5.85 12.98 -17.86
C LYS A 178 -7.05 12.06 -18.09
N ASP A 179 -7.71 11.61 -17.04
CA ASP A 179 -8.82 10.65 -17.13
C ASP A 179 -10.07 11.20 -16.42
N LYS A 180 -10.99 11.77 -17.22
CA LYS A 180 -12.29 12.24 -16.69
C LYS A 180 -13.13 11.12 -16.09
N THR A 181 -12.95 9.88 -16.57
CA THR A 181 -13.70 8.73 -16.03
C THR A 181 -13.29 8.41 -14.61
N LEU A 182 -12.08 8.79 -14.20
CA LEU A 182 -11.61 8.65 -12.83
C LEU A 182 -12.40 9.53 -11.86
N TYR A 183 -12.77 10.75 -12.25
CA TYR A 183 -13.59 11.63 -11.41
C TYR A 183 -15.00 11.06 -11.15
N ASP A 184 -15.62 10.49 -12.15
CA ASP A 184 -16.95 9.87 -11.98
C ASP A 184 -16.86 8.70 -11.00
N ARG A 185 -15.78 7.91 -11.08
CA ARG A 185 -15.51 6.79 -10.17
C ARG A 185 -15.23 7.24 -8.72
N VAL A 186 -14.59 8.39 -8.52
CA VAL A 186 -14.41 8.97 -7.17
C VAL A 186 -15.75 9.20 -6.49
N PHE A 187 -16.74 9.73 -7.20
CA PHE A 187 -18.08 9.95 -6.64
C PHE A 187 -18.78 8.62 -6.31
N GLU A 188 -18.63 7.59 -7.15
CA GLU A 188 -19.17 6.26 -6.86
C GLU A 188 -18.52 5.65 -5.62
N CYS A 189 -17.20 5.71 -5.50
CA CYS A 189 -16.47 5.24 -4.32
C CYS A 189 -16.88 6.02 -3.06
N ARG A 190 -17.04 7.34 -3.15
CA ARG A 190 -17.54 8.16 -2.04
C ARG A 190 -18.93 7.73 -1.61
N LYS A 191 -19.84 7.52 -2.55
CA LYS A 191 -21.20 7.08 -2.27
C LYS A 191 -21.19 5.72 -1.58
N TYR A 192 -20.43 4.76 -2.09
CA TYR A 192 -20.26 3.45 -1.49
C TYR A 192 -19.70 3.53 -0.07
N TYR A 193 -18.70 4.39 0.17
CA TYR A 193 -18.14 4.62 1.51
C TYR A 193 -19.21 5.11 2.49
N ILE A 194 -19.99 6.13 2.09
CA ILE A 194 -21.07 6.69 2.93
C ILE A 194 -22.15 5.65 3.20
N GLU A 195 -22.54 4.86 2.22
CA GLU A 195 -23.50 3.76 2.40
C GLU A 195 -22.95 2.70 3.36
N LYS A 196 -21.66 2.37 3.26
CA LYS A 196 -21.00 1.37 4.10
C LYS A 196 -20.86 1.82 5.54
N TRP A 197 -20.53 3.08 5.80
CA TRP A 197 -20.16 3.58 7.11
C TRP A 197 -21.12 4.63 7.71
N GLY A 198 -22.16 5.03 6.98
CA GLY A 198 -23.17 5.96 7.44
C GLY A 198 -22.75 7.42 7.48
N GLY A 199 -21.60 7.78 6.93
CA GLY A 199 -21.06 9.13 6.88
C GLY A 199 -19.81 9.22 6.00
N ALA A 200 -19.37 10.45 5.72
CA ALA A 200 -18.09 10.71 5.06
C ALA A 200 -16.92 10.35 6.00
N PRO A 201 -15.67 10.27 5.49
CA PRO A 201 -14.50 10.09 6.35
C PRO A 201 -14.47 11.11 7.51
N SER A 202 -14.26 10.62 8.72
CA SER A 202 -14.35 11.35 10.00
C SER A 202 -15.78 11.73 10.45
N GLU A 203 -16.81 11.28 9.73
CA GLU A 203 -18.22 11.49 10.06
C GLU A 203 -19.00 10.16 10.11
N GLU A 204 -18.28 9.03 10.18
CA GLU A 204 -18.85 7.69 10.20
C GLU A 204 -19.77 7.49 11.42
N LYS A 205 -20.88 6.81 11.22
CA LYS A 205 -21.89 6.52 12.25
C LYS A 205 -22.02 5.04 12.56
N PHE A 206 -21.60 4.16 11.63
CA PHE A 206 -21.75 2.73 11.78
C PHE A 206 -20.44 2.11 12.25
N THR A 207 -20.52 1.21 13.24
CA THR A 207 -19.39 0.43 13.74
C THR A 207 -19.25 -0.92 13.03
N THR A 208 -20.23 -1.27 12.20
CA THR A 208 -20.22 -2.44 11.32
C THR A 208 -20.63 -2.00 9.91
N PRO A 209 -20.09 -2.62 8.85
CA PRO A 209 -20.44 -2.27 7.48
C PRO A 209 -21.96 -2.34 7.26
N PHE A 210 -22.53 -1.30 6.66
CA PHE A 210 -23.96 -1.18 6.34
C PHE A 210 -24.89 -1.27 7.56
N ASN A 211 -24.34 -1.03 8.75
CA ASN A 211 -25.06 -1.15 10.03
C ASN A 211 -25.71 -2.54 10.26
N GLN A 212 -25.00 -3.60 9.88
CA GLN A 212 -25.46 -5.00 9.98
C GLN A 212 -24.73 -5.76 11.09
#